data_b1ffa14fa6ea5c850c60a7ba76a8bbdb
#
_entry.id   b1ffa14fa6ea5c850c60a7ba76a8bbdb
#
_cell.length_a   1.000
_cell.length_b   1.000
_cell.length_c   1.000
_cell.angle_alpha   90.00
_cell.angle_beta   90.00
_cell.angle_gamma   90.00
#
_symmetry.space_group_name_H-M   'P 1'
#
loop_
_entity.id
_entity.type
_entity.pdbx_description
1 polymer ?
#
loop_
_entity_poly.entity_id
_entity_poly.type
_entity_poly.pdbx_seq_one_letter_code
_entity_poly.pdbx_strand_id
1 'polypeptide(L)'
;MNERALLEVIALDAEDAVAAQAGGADRLELVTDMAADGLTPSAAVFTAVRAAVDIPLRVMLRLADGFAAGDAEQSARLVRVARELRAAGADEFVLGFLDPAGGPDLAAVERIVAELDGCRWTFHRAIDRAADRDALRGLLADAPGLDTYLTAGSAAGVDAGLDTLVAEAARRGEPGYAQCLMVGGGLRLDHVPRLRAAGIDAFHIGGAARPEGWTSPVSAAAVRAWRTAVDEPAPQTVPVG
;
A
#
# COMPACT_ATOMS: atom_id res chain seq x y z
N MET A 1 -12.79 17.77 -12.98
CA MET A 1 -12.97 17.79 -11.50
C MET A 1 -11.73 17.14 -10.93
N ASN A 2 -10.95 17.84 -10.10
CA ASN A 2 -9.83 17.21 -9.41
C ASN A 2 -10.45 16.21 -8.42
N GLU A 3 -10.33 14.91 -8.69
CA GLU A 3 -10.67 13.92 -7.68
C GLU A 3 -9.77 14.13 -6.46
N ARG A 4 -10.34 14.01 -5.28
CA ARG A 4 -9.62 14.10 -4.01
C ARG A 4 -8.50 13.05 -4.00
N ALA A 5 -7.29 13.43 -3.58
CA ALA A 5 -6.20 12.49 -3.47
C ALA A 5 -6.50 11.41 -2.42
N LEU A 6 -6.17 10.17 -2.71
CA LEU A 6 -6.28 9.06 -1.77
C LEU A 6 -5.24 9.19 -0.66
N LEU A 7 -5.67 9.15 0.60
CA LEU A 7 -4.79 9.03 1.76
C LEU A 7 -5.06 7.70 2.47
N GLU A 8 -4.12 6.77 2.37
CA GLU A 8 -4.13 5.49 3.09
C GLU A 8 -3.26 5.58 4.33
N VAL A 9 -3.77 5.06 5.44
CA VAL A 9 -3.08 5.09 6.75
C VAL A 9 -2.95 3.68 7.30
N ILE A 10 -1.75 3.33 7.82
CA ILE A 10 -1.54 2.06 8.52
C ILE A 10 -2.25 2.09 9.88
N ALA A 11 -3.09 1.08 10.12
CA ALA A 11 -3.71 0.79 11.40
C ALA A 11 -3.26 -0.57 11.92
N LEU A 12 -3.05 -0.68 13.24
CA LEU A 12 -2.69 -1.91 13.93
C LEU A 12 -3.87 -2.52 14.68
N ASP A 13 -4.84 -1.69 15.03
CA ASP A 13 -6.02 -2.03 15.81
C ASP A 13 -7.19 -1.07 15.54
N ALA A 14 -8.29 -1.22 16.29
CA ALA A 14 -9.48 -0.41 16.14
C ALA A 14 -9.30 1.04 16.61
N GLU A 15 -8.44 1.30 17.61
CA GLU A 15 -8.16 2.67 18.09
C GLU A 15 -7.45 3.48 17.01
N ASP A 16 -6.42 2.89 16.39
CA ASP A 16 -5.72 3.45 15.24
C ASP A 16 -6.67 3.75 14.08
N ALA A 17 -7.54 2.78 13.76
CA ALA A 17 -8.48 2.90 12.67
C ALA A 17 -9.46 4.05 12.85
N VAL A 18 -10.04 4.19 14.05
CA VAL A 18 -10.95 5.29 14.41
C VAL A 18 -10.23 6.64 14.35
N ALA A 19 -9.01 6.73 14.88
CA ALA A 19 -8.22 7.96 14.83
C ALA A 19 -7.84 8.35 13.38
N ALA A 20 -7.46 7.38 12.55
CA ALA A 20 -7.15 7.61 11.14
C ALA A 20 -8.38 8.10 10.36
N GLN A 21 -9.54 7.45 10.52
CA GLN A 21 -10.80 7.87 9.89
C GLN A 21 -11.20 9.28 10.36
N ALA A 22 -11.12 9.57 11.65
CA ALA A 22 -11.42 10.90 12.20
C ALA A 22 -10.44 11.99 11.71
N GLY A 23 -9.21 11.61 11.35
CA GLY A 23 -8.21 12.47 10.74
C GLY A 23 -8.42 12.71 9.25
N GLY A 24 -9.30 11.95 8.58
CA GLY A 24 -9.63 12.11 7.17
C GLY A 24 -8.92 11.13 6.24
N ALA A 25 -8.47 9.97 6.74
CA ALA A 25 -8.05 8.87 5.91
C ALA A 25 -9.20 8.40 4.99
N ASP A 26 -8.87 8.06 3.75
CA ASP A 26 -9.84 7.52 2.79
C ASP A 26 -9.86 5.98 2.81
N ARG A 27 -8.75 5.36 3.21
CA ARG A 27 -8.56 3.91 3.28
C ARG A 27 -7.57 3.57 4.39
N LEU A 28 -7.68 2.38 4.93
CA LEU A 28 -6.71 1.84 5.89
C LEU A 28 -5.97 0.64 5.30
N GLU A 29 -4.70 0.52 5.64
CA GLU A 29 -3.96 -0.74 5.56
C GLU A 29 -3.89 -1.35 6.95
N LEU A 30 -4.45 -2.54 7.13
CA LEU A 30 -4.43 -3.25 8.40
C LEU A 30 -3.28 -4.25 8.43
N VAL A 31 -2.38 -4.05 9.37
CA VAL A 31 -1.19 -4.89 9.58
C VAL A 31 -1.00 -5.20 11.05
N THR A 32 -0.07 -6.10 11.35
CA THR A 32 0.53 -6.30 12.68
C THR A 32 2.05 -6.31 12.54
N ASP A 33 2.77 -6.30 13.64
CA ASP A 33 4.24 -6.46 13.71
C ASP A 33 5.01 -5.53 12.75
N MET A 34 5.06 -4.25 13.08
CA MET A 34 5.82 -3.25 12.31
C MET A 34 7.35 -3.40 12.43
N ALA A 35 7.85 -4.22 13.36
CA ALA A 35 9.28 -4.57 13.38
C ALA A 35 9.69 -5.42 12.18
N ALA A 36 8.73 -6.14 11.60
CA ALA A 36 8.85 -6.88 10.36
C ALA A 36 8.23 -6.14 9.15
N ASP A 37 8.13 -4.81 9.19
CA ASP A 37 7.50 -3.99 8.14
C ASP A 37 6.04 -4.36 7.82
N GLY A 38 5.30 -4.87 8.80
CA GLY A 38 3.88 -5.20 8.69
C GLY A 38 3.59 -6.63 8.23
N LEU A 39 3.01 -7.42 9.11
CA LEU A 39 2.55 -8.79 8.86
C LEU A 39 1.02 -8.89 8.87
N THR A 40 0.51 -10.07 8.51
CA THR A 40 -0.92 -10.36 8.49
C THR A 40 -1.53 -10.31 9.89
N PRO A 41 -2.60 -9.52 10.11
CA PRO A 41 -3.33 -9.51 11.36
C PRO A 41 -4.22 -10.77 11.50
N SER A 42 -4.69 -11.06 12.71
CA SER A 42 -5.69 -12.10 12.90
C SER A 42 -7.07 -11.68 12.39
N ALA A 43 -7.92 -12.66 12.05
CA ALA A 43 -9.32 -12.41 11.68
C ALA A 43 -10.10 -11.69 12.81
N ALA A 44 -9.76 -11.92 14.08
CA ALA A 44 -10.36 -11.23 15.20
C ALA A 44 -10.01 -9.73 15.20
N VAL A 45 -8.76 -9.36 14.93
CA VAL A 45 -8.34 -7.96 14.79
C VAL A 45 -9.05 -7.32 13.60
N PHE A 46 -9.09 -7.99 12.44
CA PHE A 46 -9.83 -7.51 11.27
C PHE A 46 -11.30 -7.23 11.61
N THR A 47 -12.00 -8.16 12.25
CA THR A 47 -13.40 -8.00 12.63
C THR A 47 -13.62 -6.82 13.58
N ALA A 48 -12.73 -6.65 14.57
CA ALA A 48 -12.79 -5.53 15.50
C ALA A 48 -12.60 -4.18 14.80
N VAL A 49 -11.62 -4.09 13.91
CA VAL A 49 -11.37 -2.88 13.10
C VAL A 49 -12.53 -2.60 12.16
N ARG A 50 -13.02 -3.62 11.43
CA ARG A 50 -14.14 -3.47 10.50
C ARG A 50 -15.42 -2.98 11.18
N ALA A 51 -15.66 -3.41 12.43
CA ALA A 51 -16.82 -2.95 13.22
C ALA A 51 -16.68 -1.49 13.72
N ALA A 52 -15.46 -0.95 13.75
CA ALA A 52 -15.18 0.37 14.32
C ALA A 52 -15.17 1.51 13.28
N VAL A 53 -15.04 1.20 11.98
CA VAL A 53 -14.89 2.21 10.92
C VAL A 53 -15.70 1.85 9.67
N ASP A 54 -16.02 2.84 8.84
CA ASP A 54 -16.81 2.67 7.61
C ASP A 54 -15.97 2.74 6.33
N ILE A 55 -14.75 3.28 6.39
CA ILE A 55 -13.88 3.43 5.23
C ILE A 55 -13.30 2.09 4.76
N PRO A 56 -12.89 1.94 3.49
CA PRO A 56 -12.24 0.74 2.96
C PRO A 56 -11.06 0.29 3.79
N LEU A 57 -10.88 -1.03 3.88
CA LEU A 57 -9.87 -1.66 4.71
C LEU A 57 -9.12 -2.72 3.91
N ARG A 58 -7.85 -2.47 3.57
CA ARG A 58 -6.96 -3.44 2.95
C ARG A 58 -6.18 -4.22 4.00
N VAL A 59 -6.17 -5.54 3.89
CA VAL A 59 -5.54 -6.43 4.87
C VAL A 59 -4.26 -7.03 4.30
N MET A 60 -3.16 -6.91 5.06
CA MET A 60 -1.89 -7.52 4.68
C MET A 60 -1.96 -9.05 4.65
N LEU A 61 -1.45 -9.64 3.58
CA LEU A 61 -1.18 -11.07 3.43
C LEU A 61 0.33 -11.30 3.30
N ARG A 62 1.00 -11.35 4.42
CA ARG A 62 2.44 -11.59 4.55
C ARG A 62 2.72 -12.17 5.94
N LEU A 63 3.26 -13.38 6.01
CA LEU A 63 3.36 -14.16 7.27
C LEU A 63 4.74 -14.12 7.92
N ALA A 64 5.75 -13.63 7.23
CA ALA A 64 7.12 -13.54 7.73
C ALA A 64 7.82 -12.31 7.18
N ASP A 65 8.91 -11.90 7.83
CA ASP A 65 9.79 -10.86 7.32
C ASP A 65 10.41 -11.25 5.96
N GLY A 66 10.77 -10.23 5.17
CA GLY A 66 11.21 -10.39 3.78
C GLY A 66 10.04 -10.53 2.80
N PHE A 67 10.36 -10.78 1.52
CA PHE A 67 9.38 -10.78 0.43
C PHE A 67 9.26 -12.15 -0.28
N ALA A 68 9.83 -13.21 0.27
CA ALA A 68 9.61 -14.56 -0.23
C ALA A 68 8.26 -15.09 0.29
N ALA A 69 7.53 -15.82 -0.57
CA ALA A 69 6.31 -16.54 -0.16
C ALA A 69 6.62 -17.74 0.75
N GLY A 70 7.89 -18.12 0.84
CA GLY A 70 8.38 -19.23 1.61
C GLY A 70 8.23 -20.58 0.91
N ASP A 71 8.31 -21.65 1.69
CA ASP A 71 8.16 -23.02 1.19
C ASP A 71 6.69 -23.40 0.92
N ALA A 72 6.45 -24.64 0.54
CA ALA A 72 5.11 -25.14 0.24
C ALA A 72 4.16 -25.10 1.45
N GLU A 73 4.67 -25.28 2.66
CA GLU A 73 3.88 -25.22 3.89
C GLU A 73 3.48 -23.77 4.22
N GLN A 74 4.43 -22.83 4.12
CA GLN A 74 4.20 -21.39 4.32
C GLN A 74 3.22 -20.85 3.27
N SER A 75 3.38 -21.26 2.02
CA SER A 75 2.46 -20.91 0.94
C SER A 75 1.04 -21.46 1.16
N ALA A 76 0.91 -22.71 1.63
CA ALA A 76 -0.38 -23.28 2.01
C ALA A 76 -1.00 -22.55 3.23
N ARG A 77 -0.17 -22.07 4.16
CA ARG A 77 -0.63 -21.26 5.29
C ARG A 77 -1.16 -19.90 4.84
N LEU A 78 -0.48 -19.23 3.89
CA LEU A 78 -0.97 -17.96 3.28
C LEU A 78 -2.37 -18.14 2.70
N VAL A 79 -2.59 -19.21 1.94
CA VAL A 79 -3.90 -19.55 1.36
C VAL A 79 -4.96 -19.75 2.45
N ARG A 80 -4.66 -20.49 3.51
CA ARG A 80 -5.62 -20.68 4.63
C ARG A 80 -5.99 -19.35 5.29
N VAL A 81 -5.00 -18.49 5.57
CA VAL A 81 -5.22 -17.19 6.20
C VAL A 81 -6.01 -16.26 5.28
N ALA A 82 -5.75 -16.28 3.97
CA ALA A 82 -6.56 -15.53 3.00
C ALA A 82 -8.04 -15.95 3.05
N ARG A 83 -8.32 -17.26 3.08
CA ARG A 83 -9.68 -17.80 3.23
C ARG A 83 -10.34 -17.39 4.56
N GLU A 84 -9.59 -17.45 5.66
CA GLU A 84 -10.07 -17.05 6.99
C GLU A 84 -10.46 -15.57 7.02
N LEU A 85 -9.64 -14.68 6.47
CA LEU A 85 -9.92 -13.25 6.37
C LEU A 85 -11.12 -12.98 5.43
N ARG A 86 -11.20 -13.68 4.29
CA ARG A 86 -12.37 -13.61 3.41
C ARG A 86 -13.67 -14.03 4.11
N ALA A 87 -13.62 -15.13 4.85
CA ALA A 87 -14.76 -15.62 5.63
C ALA A 87 -15.18 -14.62 6.74
N ALA A 88 -14.23 -13.81 7.25
CA ALA A 88 -14.49 -12.71 8.17
C ALA A 88 -15.02 -11.44 7.47
N GLY A 89 -15.09 -11.41 6.13
CA GLY A 89 -15.62 -10.30 5.34
C GLY A 89 -14.58 -9.38 4.71
N ALA A 90 -13.30 -9.75 4.70
CA ALA A 90 -12.28 -8.98 4.00
C ALA A 90 -12.47 -9.11 2.47
N ASP A 91 -12.46 -7.98 1.77
CA ASP A 91 -12.67 -7.86 0.33
C ASP A 91 -11.56 -7.06 -0.39
N GLU A 92 -10.62 -6.50 0.36
CA GLU A 92 -9.43 -5.83 -0.18
C GLU A 92 -8.17 -6.28 0.56
N PHE A 93 -7.07 -6.50 -0.19
CA PHE A 93 -5.84 -7.09 0.36
C PHE A 93 -4.59 -6.33 -0.06
N VAL A 94 -3.49 -6.58 0.67
CA VAL A 94 -2.14 -6.15 0.33
C VAL A 94 -1.24 -7.35 0.31
N LEU A 95 -0.53 -7.59 -0.78
CA LEU A 95 0.43 -8.68 -0.92
C LEU A 95 1.53 -8.34 -1.91
N GLY A 96 2.55 -9.15 -1.97
CA GLY A 96 3.62 -9.02 -2.94
C GLY A 96 4.76 -9.97 -2.59
N PHE A 97 5.12 -10.84 -3.53
CA PHE A 97 6.17 -11.82 -3.30
C PHE A 97 7.17 -11.77 -4.43
N LEU A 98 8.44 -11.92 -4.07
CA LEU A 98 9.55 -12.01 -5.00
C LEU A 98 10.16 -13.41 -4.97
N ASP A 99 10.55 -13.87 -6.14
CA ASP A 99 11.35 -15.08 -6.31
C ASP A 99 12.84 -14.81 -5.96
N PRO A 100 13.69 -15.83 -5.89
CA PRO A 100 15.11 -15.65 -5.59
C PRO A 100 15.90 -14.84 -6.64
N ALA A 101 15.36 -14.66 -7.85
CA ALA A 101 15.97 -13.82 -8.89
C ALA A 101 15.55 -12.35 -8.78
N GLY A 102 14.62 -12.03 -7.87
CA GLY A 102 14.09 -10.69 -7.67
C GLY A 102 12.95 -10.32 -8.63
N GLY A 103 12.42 -11.29 -9.37
CA GLY A 103 11.18 -11.16 -10.13
C GLY A 103 9.94 -11.40 -9.23
N PRO A 104 8.71 -11.19 -9.76
CA PRO A 104 7.51 -11.55 -9.00
C PRO A 104 7.40 -13.07 -8.89
N ASP A 105 7.14 -13.59 -7.69
CA ASP A 105 6.78 -15.00 -7.50
C ASP A 105 5.35 -15.23 -8.02
N LEU A 106 5.23 -15.41 -9.34
CA LEU A 106 3.93 -15.56 -10.02
C LEU A 106 3.16 -16.76 -9.48
N ALA A 107 3.84 -17.86 -9.16
CA ALA A 107 3.17 -19.05 -8.64
C ALA A 107 2.54 -18.82 -7.27
N ALA A 108 3.20 -18.06 -6.39
CA ALA A 108 2.64 -17.66 -5.11
C ALA A 108 1.50 -16.65 -5.28
N VAL A 109 1.69 -15.63 -6.12
CA VAL A 109 0.67 -14.60 -6.39
C VAL A 109 -0.59 -15.24 -6.97
N GLU A 110 -0.48 -16.03 -8.03
CA GLU A 110 -1.62 -16.71 -8.67
C GLU A 110 -2.39 -17.60 -7.70
N ARG A 111 -1.67 -18.39 -6.88
CA ARG A 111 -2.29 -19.28 -5.89
C ARG A 111 -3.09 -18.53 -4.85
N ILE A 112 -2.61 -17.36 -4.40
CA ILE A 112 -3.31 -16.55 -3.41
C ILE A 112 -4.46 -15.80 -4.08
N VAL A 113 -4.23 -15.18 -5.23
CA VAL A 113 -5.25 -14.42 -5.97
C VAL A 113 -6.44 -15.30 -6.37
N ALA A 114 -6.21 -16.60 -6.66
CA ALA A 114 -7.30 -17.55 -6.89
C ALA A 114 -8.27 -17.68 -5.71
N GLU A 115 -7.82 -17.41 -4.48
CA GLU A 115 -8.68 -17.39 -3.28
C GLU A 115 -9.33 -16.02 -3.03
N LEU A 116 -8.90 -15.01 -3.76
CA LEU A 116 -9.34 -13.61 -3.64
C LEU A 116 -10.28 -13.20 -4.77
N ASP A 117 -10.99 -14.15 -5.38
CA ASP A 117 -11.89 -13.87 -6.51
C ASP A 117 -12.86 -12.72 -6.21
N GLY A 118 -12.89 -11.74 -7.11
CA GLY A 118 -13.65 -10.51 -6.96
C GLY A 118 -13.08 -9.47 -6.00
N CYS A 119 -11.96 -9.76 -5.31
CA CYS A 119 -11.28 -8.80 -4.42
C CYS A 119 -10.32 -7.91 -5.18
N ARG A 120 -10.10 -6.71 -4.63
CA ARG A 120 -9.04 -5.81 -5.07
C ARG A 120 -7.80 -5.98 -4.19
N TRP A 121 -6.62 -5.71 -4.77
CA TRP A 121 -5.40 -5.79 -3.97
C TRP A 121 -4.30 -4.86 -4.45
N THR A 122 -3.42 -4.52 -3.49
CA THR A 122 -2.20 -3.75 -3.67
C THR A 122 -1.01 -4.69 -3.76
N PHE A 123 -0.14 -4.51 -4.77
CA PHE A 123 1.22 -5.03 -4.69
C PHE A 123 2.05 -4.07 -3.85
N HIS A 124 2.54 -4.54 -2.70
CA HIS A 124 3.22 -3.70 -1.73
C HIS A 124 4.68 -3.39 -2.11
N ARG A 125 5.43 -2.79 -1.18
CA ARG A 125 6.81 -2.33 -1.36
C ARG A 125 7.84 -3.41 -1.74
N ALA A 126 7.46 -4.66 -1.93
CA ALA A 126 8.33 -5.67 -2.56
C ALA A 126 8.85 -5.20 -3.93
N ILE A 127 8.06 -4.43 -4.68
CA ILE A 127 8.49 -3.80 -5.94
C ILE A 127 9.76 -2.94 -5.78
N ASP A 128 9.98 -2.34 -4.61
CA ASP A 128 11.18 -1.53 -4.33
C ASP A 128 12.46 -2.37 -4.21
N ARG A 129 12.32 -3.68 -4.11
CA ARG A 129 13.40 -4.67 -4.06
C ARG A 129 13.48 -5.55 -5.29
N ALA A 130 12.58 -5.35 -6.27
CA ALA A 130 12.61 -6.09 -7.52
C ALA A 130 13.90 -5.80 -8.29
N ALA A 131 14.45 -6.84 -8.94
CA ALA A 131 15.62 -6.70 -9.80
C ALA A 131 15.33 -5.84 -11.03
N ASP A 132 14.11 -5.95 -11.56
CA ASP A 132 13.60 -5.14 -12.67
C ASP A 132 12.13 -4.79 -12.40
N ARG A 133 11.86 -3.52 -12.13
CA ARG A 133 10.52 -3.01 -11.81
C ARG A 133 9.58 -3.03 -13.01
N ASP A 134 10.12 -2.75 -14.20
CA ASP A 134 9.34 -2.73 -15.45
C ASP A 134 8.93 -4.16 -15.85
N ALA A 135 9.84 -5.09 -15.76
CA ALA A 135 9.54 -6.50 -16.00
C ALA A 135 8.50 -7.03 -14.99
N LEU A 136 8.62 -6.68 -13.69
CA LEU A 136 7.64 -7.05 -12.67
C LEU A 136 6.24 -6.51 -13.02
N ARG A 137 6.13 -5.22 -13.37
CA ARG A 137 4.86 -4.60 -13.76
C ARG A 137 4.27 -5.25 -15.01
N GLY A 138 5.11 -5.54 -16.01
CA GLY A 138 4.68 -6.21 -17.23
C GLY A 138 4.13 -7.61 -16.99
N LEU A 139 4.77 -8.40 -16.12
CA LEU A 139 4.32 -9.75 -15.76
C LEU A 139 3.01 -9.76 -14.97
N LEU A 140 2.73 -8.71 -14.22
CA LEU A 140 1.53 -8.57 -13.39
C LEU A 140 0.47 -7.66 -14.02
N ALA A 141 0.66 -7.16 -15.24
CA ALA A 141 -0.22 -6.18 -15.86
C ALA A 141 -1.70 -6.60 -15.87
N ASP A 142 -1.96 -7.88 -16.15
CA ASP A 142 -3.29 -8.46 -16.24
C ASP A 142 -3.69 -9.30 -15.03
N ALA A 143 -2.95 -9.17 -13.89
CA ALA A 143 -3.26 -9.94 -12.68
C ALA A 143 -4.64 -9.55 -12.13
N PRO A 144 -5.57 -10.52 -11.97
CA PRO A 144 -6.93 -10.22 -11.55
C PRO A 144 -6.98 -9.48 -10.21
N GLY A 145 -7.70 -8.35 -10.17
CA GLY A 145 -7.90 -7.56 -8.95
C GLY A 145 -6.72 -6.68 -8.52
N LEU A 146 -5.55 -6.75 -9.16
CA LEU A 146 -4.44 -5.82 -8.92
C LEU A 146 -4.82 -4.43 -9.40
N ASP A 147 -5.05 -3.51 -8.48
CA ASP A 147 -5.44 -2.14 -8.81
C ASP A 147 -4.42 -1.07 -8.36
N THR A 148 -3.45 -1.43 -7.51
CA THR A 148 -2.54 -0.48 -6.88
C THR A 148 -1.13 -1.08 -6.74
N TYR A 149 -0.10 -0.28 -7.03
CA TYR A 149 1.26 -0.51 -6.59
C TYR A 149 1.62 0.48 -5.49
N LEU A 150 1.97 -0.02 -4.30
CA LEU A 150 2.55 0.78 -3.22
C LEU A 150 4.07 0.75 -3.34
N THR A 151 4.69 1.89 -3.49
CA THR A 151 6.13 1.98 -3.73
C THR A 151 6.73 3.27 -3.17
N ALA A 152 8.00 3.20 -2.80
CA ALA A 152 8.83 4.36 -2.51
C ALA A 152 9.68 4.80 -3.73
N GLY A 153 9.63 4.05 -4.85
CA GLY A 153 10.51 4.27 -6.00
C GLY A 153 11.94 3.74 -5.80
N SER A 154 12.29 3.36 -4.58
CA SER A 154 13.60 2.85 -4.20
C SER A 154 13.53 2.02 -2.92
N ALA A 155 14.40 1.02 -2.80
CA ALA A 155 14.57 0.26 -1.55
C ALA A 155 15.00 1.16 -0.36
N ALA A 156 15.65 2.28 -0.63
CA ALA A 156 16.11 3.24 0.36
C ALA A 156 15.02 4.27 0.79
N GLY A 157 13.81 4.17 0.24
CA GLY A 157 12.70 5.07 0.56
C GLY A 157 12.48 6.19 -0.46
N VAL A 158 11.45 7.00 -0.21
CA VAL A 158 10.96 8.04 -1.13
C VAL A 158 12.03 9.08 -1.47
N ASP A 159 12.89 9.50 -0.53
CA ASP A 159 13.97 10.45 -0.81
C ASP A 159 14.85 10.02 -1.99
N ALA A 160 15.24 8.75 -2.01
CA ALA A 160 16.06 8.19 -3.07
C ALA A 160 15.24 7.79 -4.31
N GLY A 161 13.92 7.66 -4.16
CA GLY A 161 13.01 7.16 -5.20
C GLY A 161 12.25 8.23 -5.96
N LEU A 162 12.36 9.53 -5.59
CA LEU A 162 11.52 10.60 -6.16
C LEU A 162 11.57 10.67 -7.68
N ASP A 163 12.76 10.56 -8.29
CA ASP A 163 12.89 10.62 -9.75
C ASP A 163 12.26 9.39 -10.43
N THR A 164 12.39 8.21 -9.83
CA THR A 164 11.73 6.98 -10.30
C THR A 164 10.22 7.14 -10.25
N LEU A 165 9.67 7.66 -9.14
CA LEU A 165 8.22 7.86 -8.98
C LEU A 165 7.67 8.83 -10.02
N VAL A 166 8.37 9.93 -10.29
CA VAL A 166 7.98 10.91 -11.32
C VAL A 166 8.03 10.28 -12.71
N ALA A 167 9.08 9.50 -13.02
CA ALA A 167 9.19 8.80 -14.29
C ALA A 167 8.09 7.74 -14.47
N GLU A 168 7.77 6.97 -13.44
CA GLU A 168 6.68 5.98 -13.47
C GLU A 168 5.30 6.64 -13.62
N ALA A 169 5.06 7.77 -12.95
CA ALA A 169 3.82 8.53 -13.07
C ALA A 169 3.58 9.04 -14.51
N ALA A 170 4.64 9.42 -15.21
CA ALA A 170 4.57 9.87 -16.60
C ALA A 170 4.15 8.74 -17.58
N ARG A 171 4.28 7.48 -17.17
CA ARG A 171 3.92 6.28 -17.95
C ARG A 171 2.50 5.80 -17.70
N ARG A 172 1.70 6.54 -16.94
CA ARG A 172 0.31 6.17 -16.62
C ARG A 172 -0.47 5.80 -17.88
N GLY A 173 -1.08 4.60 -17.88
CA GLY A 173 -1.87 4.05 -18.99
C GLY A 173 -1.07 3.17 -19.97
N GLU A 174 0.26 3.10 -19.84
CA GLU A 174 1.04 2.08 -20.54
C GLU A 174 0.80 0.68 -19.94
N PRO A 175 1.07 -0.40 -20.67
CA PRO A 175 1.03 -1.76 -20.10
C PRO A 175 1.89 -1.86 -18.82
N GLY A 176 1.30 -2.37 -17.72
CA GLY A 176 1.93 -2.44 -16.41
C GLY A 176 1.91 -1.13 -15.60
N TYR A 177 1.35 -0.04 -16.16
CA TYR A 177 1.22 1.28 -15.52
C TYR A 177 -0.23 1.79 -15.49
N ALA A 178 -1.19 0.91 -15.71
CA ALA A 178 -2.62 1.23 -15.61
C ALA A 178 -3.10 1.28 -14.15
N GLN A 179 -2.44 0.56 -13.25
CA GLN A 179 -2.76 0.51 -11.83
C GLN A 179 -2.42 1.84 -11.15
N CYS A 180 -3.11 2.14 -10.04
CA CYS A 180 -2.82 3.29 -9.20
C CYS A 180 -1.38 3.23 -8.67
N LEU A 181 -0.62 4.32 -8.85
CA LEU A 181 0.69 4.51 -8.25
C LEU A 181 0.50 5.18 -6.89
N MET A 182 0.59 4.42 -5.81
CA MET A 182 0.50 4.91 -4.44
C MET A 182 1.90 5.03 -3.83
N VAL A 183 2.21 6.20 -3.29
CA VAL A 183 3.54 6.52 -2.77
C VAL A 183 3.56 6.38 -1.25
N GLY A 184 4.49 5.55 -0.75
CA GLY A 184 4.75 5.36 0.68
C GLY A 184 6.16 4.83 0.94
N GLY A 185 6.54 4.74 2.21
CA GLY A 185 7.88 4.28 2.61
C GLY A 185 8.88 5.43 2.77
N GLY A 186 8.82 6.11 3.92
CA GLY A 186 9.63 7.30 4.21
C GLY A 186 9.07 8.57 3.55
N LEU A 187 7.79 8.57 3.21
CA LEU A 187 7.13 9.76 2.67
C LEU A 187 7.08 10.88 3.72
N ARG A 188 7.40 12.11 3.30
CA ARG A 188 7.33 13.34 4.09
C ARG A 188 6.47 14.39 3.40
N LEU A 189 5.99 15.37 4.14
CA LEU A 189 5.12 16.42 3.62
C LEU A 189 5.79 17.26 2.52
N ASP A 190 7.11 17.46 2.60
CA ASP A 190 7.88 18.21 1.60
C ASP A 190 8.00 17.50 0.23
N HIS A 191 7.73 16.19 0.18
CA HIS A 191 7.65 15.46 -1.09
C HIS A 191 6.33 15.68 -1.85
N VAL A 192 5.24 15.99 -1.12
CA VAL A 192 3.88 16.04 -1.68
C VAL A 192 3.75 16.99 -2.86
N PRO A 193 4.24 18.24 -2.81
CA PRO A 193 4.08 19.18 -3.94
C PRO A 193 4.68 18.64 -5.24
N ARG A 194 5.86 18.00 -5.18
CA ARG A 194 6.53 17.43 -6.37
C ARG A 194 5.77 16.23 -6.92
N LEU A 195 5.31 15.35 -6.04
CA LEU A 195 4.55 14.16 -6.42
C LEU A 195 3.19 14.55 -7.02
N ARG A 196 2.50 15.53 -6.42
CA ARG A 196 1.25 16.08 -6.96
C ARG A 196 1.45 16.73 -8.34
N ALA A 197 2.54 17.46 -8.52
CA ALA A 197 2.88 18.06 -9.82
C ALA A 197 3.14 17.01 -10.91
N ALA A 198 3.62 15.81 -10.53
CA ALA A 198 3.77 14.66 -11.43
C ALA A 198 2.44 13.89 -11.69
N GLY A 199 1.31 14.34 -11.11
CA GLY A 199 0.01 13.69 -11.26
C GLY A 199 -0.20 12.49 -10.33
N ILE A 200 0.63 12.32 -9.29
CA ILE A 200 0.43 11.30 -8.27
C ILE A 200 -0.64 11.79 -7.30
N ASP A 201 -1.65 10.96 -7.07
CA ASP A 201 -2.86 11.27 -6.32
C ASP A 201 -3.20 10.21 -5.25
N ALA A 202 -2.25 9.33 -4.93
CA ALA A 202 -2.41 8.33 -3.88
C ALA A 202 -1.17 8.28 -2.98
N PHE A 203 -1.40 8.38 -1.67
CA PHE A 203 -0.37 8.52 -0.65
C PHE A 203 -0.62 7.55 0.50
N HIS A 204 0.45 6.92 0.98
CA HIS A 204 0.41 5.95 2.06
C HIS A 204 1.33 6.39 3.18
N ILE A 205 0.78 6.47 4.41
CA ILE A 205 1.53 6.84 5.60
C ILE A 205 1.36 5.84 6.74
N GLY A 206 2.45 5.57 7.45
CA GLY A 206 2.45 4.76 8.66
C GLY A 206 3.04 5.55 9.83
N GLY A 207 4.36 5.55 10.00
CA GLY A 207 5.04 6.30 11.06
C GLY A 207 4.75 7.80 11.05
N ALA A 208 4.49 8.40 9.90
CA ALA A 208 4.12 9.80 9.78
C ALA A 208 2.77 10.15 10.42
N ALA A 209 1.90 9.17 10.64
CA ALA A 209 0.65 9.31 11.40
C ALA A 209 0.86 9.16 12.93
N ARG A 210 2.07 8.85 13.39
CA ARG A 210 2.44 8.53 14.77
C ARG A 210 3.61 9.40 15.25
N PRO A 211 3.36 10.63 15.75
CA PRO A 211 4.42 11.58 16.10
C PRO A 211 5.43 11.05 17.12
N GLU A 212 5.00 10.13 17.99
CA GLU A 212 5.83 9.53 19.03
C GLU A 212 6.39 8.14 18.65
N GLY A 213 6.25 7.75 17.37
CA GLY A 213 6.75 6.47 16.85
C GLY A 213 5.74 5.31 16.92
N TRP A 214 6.18 4.13 16.49
CA TRP A 214 5.31 2.95 16.30
C TRP A 214 4.68 2.37 17.57
N THR A 215 5.19 2.73 18.75
CA THR A 215 4.62 2.32 20.04
C THR A 215 3.46 3.21 20.48
N SER A 216 3.22 4.31 19.79
CA SER A 216 2.12 5.24 20.06
C SER A 216 0.97 5.03 19.08
N PRO A 217 -0.28 5.33 19.48
CA PRO A 217 -1.42 5.22 18.57
C PRO A 217 -1.35 6.25 17.44
N VAL A 218 -2.14 6.03 16.40
CA VAL A 218 -2.36 6.99 15.32
C VAL A 218 -2.92 8.30 15.90
N SER A 219 -2.35 9.42 15.48
CA SER A 219 -2.84 10.77 15.81
C SER A 219 -3.78 11.29 14.73
N ALA A 220 -5.05 11.48 15.05
CA ALA A 220 -6.01 12.11 14.14
C ALA A 220 -5.56 13.52 13.68
N ALA A 221 -4.83 14.25 14.53
CA ALA A 221 -4.28 15.55 14.16
C ALA A 221 -3.16 15.43 13.11
N ALA A 222 -2.26 14.43 13.26
CA ALA A 222 -1.23 14.16 12.29
C ALA A 222 -1.84 13.73 10.94
N VAL A 223 -2.82 12.83 10.95
CA VAL A 223 -3.53 12.41 9.72
C VAL A 223 -4.23 13.61 9.06
N ARG A 224 -4.84 14.51 9.83
CA ARG A 224 -5.48 15.73 9.31
C ARG A 224 -4.47 16.68 8.64
N ALA A 225 -3.28 16.82 9.21
CA ALA A 225 -2.22 17.61 8.59
C ALA A 225 -1.81 17.03 7.20
N TRP A 226 -1.69 15.69 7.12
CA TRP A 226 -1.46 15.00 5.86
C TRP A 226 -2.62 15.18 4.88
N ARG A 227 -3.87 15.05 5.35
CA ARG A 227 -5.06 15.26 4.54
C ARG A 227 -5.04 16.65 3.90
N THR A 228 -4.77 17.67 4.70
CA THR A 228 -4.67 19.05 4.20
C THR A 228 -3.59 19.17 3.12
N ALA A 229 -2.39 18.66 3.36
CA ALA A 229 -1.28 18.75 2.43
C ALA A 229 -1.53 18.04 1.10
N VAL A 230 -2.15 16.85 1.11
CA VAL A 230 -2.42 16.10 -0.13
C VAL A 230 -3.62 16.63 -0.90
N ASP A 231 -4.52 17.41 -0.25
CA ASP A 231 -5.65 18.07 -0.89
C ASP A 231 -5.27 19.44 -1.49
N GLU A 232 -4.10 19.98 -1.11
CA GLU A 232 -3.62 21.23 -1.75
C GLU A 232 -3.48 21.04 -3.26
N PRO A 233 -3.93 22.01 -4.05
CA PRO A 233 -3.77 21.94 -5.50
C PRO A 233 -2.28 21.81 -5.88
N ALA A 234 -2.00 20.96 -6.87
CA ALA A 234 -0.65 20.89 -7.42
C ALA A 234 -0.14 22.28 -7.79
N PRO A 235 1.14 22.63 -7.49
CA PRO A 235 1.70 23.90 -7.91
C PRO A 235 1.56 24.04 -9.43
N GLN A 236 0.98 25.16 -9.87
CA GLN A 236 0.88 25.43 -11.30
C GLN A 236 2.30 25.62 -11.86
N THR A 237 2.71 24.73 -12.76
CA THR A 237 3.93 24.98 -13.54
C THR A 237 3.68 26.18 -14.43
N VAL A 238 4.26 27.34 -14.09
CA VAL A 238 4.31 28.48 -15.01
C VAL A 238 5.20 28.04 -16.16
N PRO A 239 4.71 28.01 -17.41
CA PRO A 239 5.57 27.70 -18.55
C PRO A 239 6.67 28.75 -18.59
N VAL A 240 7.92 28.30 -18.52
CA VAL A 240 9.08 29.18 -18.80
C VAL A 240 9.00 29.49 -20.28
N GLY A 241 8.65 30.74 -20.59
CA GLY A 241 8.58 31.28 -21.94
C GLY A 241 9.96 31.42 -22.60
#